data_d2214544bd9d36092d6b01c50d8d162a
#
_entry.id   d2214544bd9d36092d6b01c50d8d162a
#
_cell.length_a   1.000
_cell.length_b   1.000
_cell.length_c   1.000
_cell.angle_alpha   90.00
_cell.angle_beta   90.00
_cell.angle_gamma   90.00
#
_symmetry.space_group_name_H-M   'P 1'
#
loop_
_entity.id
_entity.type
_entity.pdbx_description
1 polymer ?
#
loop_
_entity_poly.entity_id
_entity_poly.type
_entity_poly.pdbx_seq_one_letter_code
_entity_poly.pdbx_strand_id
1 'polypeptide(L)'
;KFPITRPPLRNHGNYVVSLNKLVKWLGGLVEQEGINLFTQFAGAQLIYEGEGIAGVITEDKGLDKDGKPKDNFTPGYELRAKVTVLAEGPCGSLTKDLVSRRKLDNLNPQVYGIGIKELWEVPAGRMQPGFTAHTLGWPLDSSMYGGGWVYGLRENRVSLGMVVSLEYHNPLFDPHEAFQKYKTHPYVKRILEGGKLVRYGAKTVPYGGWYSMPRTYVDGGLIIGDSASFLNSQRLKGIHMAIKSGMLAAETILEALRTGDASARTLSAFPKKVEDSWIKKELWEVRNFHQGYEHGLYAGLF
;
A
#
# COMPACT_ATOMS: atom_id res chain seq x y z
N LYS A 1 -15.34 -11.32 21.89
CA LYS A 1 -16.00 -10.75 20.71
C LYS A 1 -16.68 -9.45 21.11
N PHE A 2 -16.42 -8.35 20.40
CA PHE A 2 -17.16 -7.10 20.64
C PHE A 2 -18.63 -7.32 20.32
N PRO A 3 -19.54 -6.89 21.17
CA PRO A 3 -20.98 -7.12 20.97
C PRO A 3 -21.55 -6.36 19.77
N ILE A 4 -20.94 -5.24 19.40
CA ILE A 4 -21.36 -4.39 18.29
C ILE A 4 -20.18 -4.15 17.34
N THR A 5 -20.35 -4.50 16.06
CA THR A 5 -19.38 -4.14 15.02
C THR A 5 -19.65 -2.69 14.58
N ARG A 6 -18.66 -1.80 14.76
CA ARG A 6 -18.76 -0.40 14.32
C ARG A 6 -19.01 -0.33 12.79
N PRO A 7 -19.79 0.63 12.29
CA PRO A 7 -20.14 0.72 10.87
C PRO A 7 -18.93 0.66 9.91
N PRO A 8 -17.78 1.33 10.17
CA PRO A 8 -16.64 1.29 9.29
C PRO A 8 -16.01 -0.10 9.11
N LEU A 9 -16.20 -1.01 10.10
CA LEU A 9 -15.68 -2.37 10.07
C LEU A 9 -16.72 -3.41 9.58
N ARG A 10 -17.90 -2.97 9.17
CA ARG A 10 -18.90 -3.86 8.54
C ARG A 10 -18.49 -4.14 7.10
N ASN A 11 -18.27 -5.42 6.79
CA ASN A 11 -17.79 -5.85 5.49
C ASN A 11 -18.88 -6.52 4.61
N HIS A 12 -20.15 -6.43 5.00
CA HIS A 12 -21.27 -6.95 4.21
C HIS A 12 -21.33 -6.24 2.85
N GLY A 13 -21.41 -7.04 1.78
CA GLY A 13 -21.39 -6.53 0.41
C GLY A 13 -19.98 -6.28 -0.16
N ASN A 14 -18.92 -6.41 0.62
CA ASN A 14 -17.54 -6.32 0.15
C ASN A 14 -17.03 -7.67 -0.36
N TYR A 15 -16.01 -7.63 -1.21
CA TYR A 15 -15.35 -8.83 -1.74
C TYR A 15 -14.06 -9.12 -0.98
N VAL A 16 -13.85 -10.39 -0.65
CA VAL A 16 -12.54 -10.90 -0.21
C VAL A 16 -11.79 -11.38 -1.43
N VAL A 17 -10.72 -10.67 -1.79
CA VAL A 17 -9.94 -10.93 -3.01
C VAL A 17 -8.48 -11.23 -2.69
N SER A 18 -7.85 -12.01 -3.55
CA SER A 18 -6.39 -12.12 -3.58
C SER A 18 -5.83 -11.00 -4.44
N LEU A 19 -5.14 -10.03 -3.84
CA LEU A 19 -4.54 -8.92 -4.56
C LEU A 19 -3.53 -9.44 -5.62
N ASN A 20 -2.78 -10.49 -5.31
CA ASN A 20 -1.87 -11.12 -6.26
C ASN A 20 -2.59 -11.62 -7.53
N LYS A 21 -3.74 -12.32 -7.35
CA LYS A 21 -4.55 -12.78 -8.49
C LYS A 21 -5.16 -11.62 -9.27
N LEU A 22 -5.64 -10.59 -8.58
CA LEU A 22 -6.21 -9.38 -9.20
C LEU A 22 -5.16 -8.65 -10.05
N VAL A 23 -3.97 -8.40 -9.51
CA VAL A 23 -2.89 -7.71 -10.24
C VAL A 23 -2.42 -8.52 -11.44
N LYS A 24 -2.31 -9.85 -11.30
CA LYS A 24 -1.97 -10.73 -12.44
C LYS A 24 -3.03 -10.66 -13.55
N TRP A 25 -4.30 -10.66 -13.20
CA TRP A 25 -5.40 -10.52 -14.16
C TRP A 25 -5.38 -9.16 -14.85
N LEU A 26 -5.20 -8.06 -14.09
CA LEU A 26 -5.06 -6.71 -14.66
C LEU A 26 -3.85 -6.60 -15.57
N GLY A 27 -2.71 -7.21 -15.22
CA GLY A 27 -1.53 -7.25 -16.07
C GLY A 27 -1.82 -7.89 -17.42
N GLY A 28 -2.57 -9.02 -17.44
CA GLY A 28 -2.99 -9.63 -18.71
C GLY A 28 -3.89 -8.75 -19.55
N LEU A 29 -4.77 -7.93 -18.95
CA LEU A 29 -5.58 -6.95 -19.67
C LEU A 29 -4.71 -5.83 -20.26
N VAL A 30 -3.74 -5.33 -19.50
CA VAL A 30 -2.80 -4.30 -19.95
C VAL A 30 -2.02 -4.77 -21.19
N GLU A 31 -1.53 -6.02 -21.19
CA GLU A 31 -0.84 -6.62 -22.32
C GLU A 31 -1.77 -6.81 -23.55
N GLN A 32 -3.03 -7.20 -23.33
CA GLN A 32 -4.04 -7.33 -24.40
C GLN A 32 -4.35 -5.99 -25.08
N GLU A 33 -4.28 -4.89 -24.34
CA GLU A 33 -4.45 -3.52 -24.88
C GLU A 33 -3.16 -3.00 -25.57
N GLY A 34 -2.13 -3.84 -25.73
CA GLY A 34 -0.88 -3.47 -26.40
C GLY A 34 0.03 -2.58 -25.58
N ILE A 35 -0.18 -2.48 -24.28
CA ILE A 35 0.65 -1.70 -23.37
C ILE A 35 1.82 -2.59 -22.90
N ASN A 36 3.03 -2.08 -23.01
CA ASN A 36 4.22 -2.80 -22.59
C ASN A 36 4.30 -2.97 -21.08
N LEU A 37 4.40 -4.19 -20.61
CA LEU A 37 4.59 -4.55 -19.21
C LEU A 37 5.99 -5.15 -19.00
N PHE A 38 6.89 -4.39 -18.38
CA PHE A 38 8.26 -4.84 -18.09
C PHE A 38 8.34 -5.36 -16.64
N THR A 39 8.16 -6.67 -16.47
CA THR A 39 8.37 -7.32 -15.17
C THR A 39 9.84 -7.44 -14.86
N GLN A 40 10.22 -7.37 -13.57
CA GLN A 40 11.62 -7.46 -13.09
C GLN A 40 12.53 -6.29 -13.53
N PHE A 41 11.96 -5.19 -13.98
CA PHE A 41 12.69 -3.95 -14.22
C PHE A 41 12.34 -2.97 -13.10
N ALA A 42 13.23 -2.82 -12.13
CA ALA A 42 13.07 -1.84 -11.08
C ALA A 42 13.49 -0.45 -11.57
N GLY A 43 12.70 0.58 -11.22
CA GLY A 43 13.13 1.96 -11.40
C GLY A 43 14.19 2.30 -10.36
N ALA A 44 15.37 2.76 -10.80
CA ALA A 44 16.49 3.10 -9.93
C ALA A 44 16.62 4.60 -9.69
N GLN A 45 16.39 5.41 -10.73
CA GLN A 45 16.52 6.86 -10.66
C GLN A 45 15.46 7.57 -11.50
N LEU A 46 15.07 8.78 -11.09
CA LEU A 46 14.27 9.67 -11.92
C LEU A 46 15.19 10.46 -12.85
N ILE A 47 14.74 10.63 -14.11
CA ILE A 47 15.36 11.55 -15.05
C ILE A 47 14.73 12.90 -14.81
N TYR A 48 15.54 13.90 -14.49
CA TYR A 48 15.10 15.27 -14.29
C TYR A 48 15.46 16.14 -15.49
N GLU A 49 14.53 17.00 -15.92
CA GLU A 49 14.77 18.11 -16.85
C GLU A 49 14.28 19.39 -16.18
N GLY A 50 15.23 20.25 -15.82
CA GLY A 50 14.94 21.42 -14.97
C GLY A 50 14.33 21.00 -13.63
N GLU A 51 13.13 21.50 -13.34
CA GLU A 51 12.39 21.16 -12.12
C GLU A 51 11.47 19.93 -12.30
N GLY A 52 11.28 19.44 -13.52
CA GLY A 52 10.36 18.37 -13.88
C GLY A 52 10.99 17.00 -13.95
N ILE A 53 10.13 16.00 -14.12
CA ILE A 53 10.48 14.61 -14.39
C ILE A 53 10.33 14.38 -15.91
N ALA A 54 11.33 13.76 -16.52
CA ALA A 54 11.33 13.38 -17.94
C ALA A 54 11.31 11.86 -18.16
N GLY A 55 11.36 11.07 -17.08
CA GLY A 55 11.39 9.61 -17.19
C GLY A 55 12.04 8.91 -16.00
N VAL A 56 12.47 7.67 -16.24
CA VAL A 56 13.06 6.77 -15.24
C VAL A 56 14.23 6.02 -15.83
N ILE A 57 15.28 5.82 -15.05
CA ILE A 57 16.39 4.88 -15.35
C ILE A 57 16.12 3.61 -14.54
N THR A 58 16.20 2.44 -15.21
CA THR A 58 16.08 1.15 -14.54
C THR A 58 17.39 0.71 -13.89
N GLU A 59 17.33 -0.26 -12.98
CA GLU A 59 18.53 -0.83 -12.36
C GLU A 59 19.44 -1.53 -13.37
N ASP A 60 20.75 -1.41 -13.14
CA ASP A 60 21.75 -2.28 -13.75
C ASP A 60 21.55 -3.73 -13.30
N LYS A 61 21.77 -4.67 -14.19
CA LYS A 61 21.68 -6.11 -13.89
C LYS A 61 23.05 -6.77 -14.01
N GLY A 62 23.21 -7.90 -13.31
CA GLY A 62 24.46 -8.65 -13.36
C GLY A 62 25.61 -8.00 -12.60
N LEU A 63 25.31 -7.27 -11.52
CA LEU A 63 26.29 -6.81 -10.55
C LEU A 63 26.54 -7.89 -9.48
N ASP A 64 27.76 -7.93 -8.93
CA ASP A 64 28.08 -8.71 -7.75
C ASP A 64 27.69 -7.94 -6.47
N LYS A 65 27.96 -8.53 -5.29
CA LYS A 65 27.66 -7.92 -3.99
C LYS A 65 28.44 -6.62 -3.71
N ASP A 66 29.55 -6.41 -4.42
CA ASP A 66 30.42 -5.23 -4.29
C ASP A 66 30.12 -4.19 -5.38
N GLY A 67 29.06 -4.42 -6.20
CA GLY A 67 28.64 -3.54 -7.29
C GLY A 67 29.49 -3.65 -8.57
N LYS A 68 30.29 -4.70 -8.71
CA LYS A 68 31.13 -4.90 -9.89
C LYS A 68 30.39 -5.70 -10.97
N PRO A 69 30.55 -5.33 -12.26
CA PRO A 69 29.97 -6.08 -13.37
C PRO A 69 30.42 -7.55 -13.38
N LYS A 70 29.49 -8.46 -13.59
CA LYS A 70 29.71 -9.88 -13.93
C LYS A 70 29.64 -10.08 -15.44
N ASP A 71 29.92 -11.30 -15.92
CA ASP A 71 29.84 -11.66 -17.34
C ASP A 71 28.48 -11.40 -17.98
N ASN A 72 27.41 -11.43 -17.18
CA ASN A 72 26.02 -11.15 -17.60
C ASN A 72 25.55 -9.74 -17.27
N PHE A 73 26.50 -8.80 -17.10
CA PHE A 73 26.16 -7.39 -16.84
C PHE A 73 25.37 -6.79 -17.99
N THR A 74 24.32 -6.07 -17.64
CA THR A 74 23.49 -5.28 -18.55
C THR A 74 23.17 -3.95 -17.88
N PRO A 75 23.52 -2.81 -18.49
CA PRO A 75 23.20 -1.50 -17.93
C PRO A 75 21.70 -1.28 -17.91
N GLY A 76 21.26 -0.44 -16.99
CA GLY A 76 19.86 0.00 -16.92
C GLY A 76 19.44 0.77 -18.18
N TYR A 77 18.14 0.75 -18.44
CA TYR A 77 17.53 1.47 -19.57
C TYR A 77 17.04 2.84 -19.12
N GLU A 78 17.28 3.82 -19.97
CA GLU A 78 16.67 5.14 -19.85
C GLU A 78 15.31 5.14 -20.56
N LEU A 79 14.24 5.31 -19.81
CA LEU A 79 12.84 5.36 -20.30
C LEU A 79 12.32 6.77 -20.17
N ARG A 80 12.15 7.47 -21.29
CA ARG A 80 11.63 8.85 -21.34
C ARG A 80 10.14 8.85 -21.60
N ALA A 81 9.41 9.75 -20.94
CA ALA A 81 7.98 9.91 -21.06
C ALA A 81 7.56 11.37 -20.89
N LYS A 82 6.46 11.77 -21.54
CA LYS A 82 5.85 13.09 -21.35
C LYS A 82 5.29 13.24 -19.93
N VAL A 83 4.78 12.16 -19.34
CA VAL A 83 4.33 12.11 -17.95
C VAL A 83 4.76 10.78 -17.34
N THR A 84 5.41 10.84 -16.19
CA THR A 84 5.80 9.68 -15.37
C THR A 84 4.87 9.56 -14.18
N VAL A 85 4.30 8.37 -13.93
CA VAL A 85 3.41 8.11 -12.81
C VAL A 85 4.11 7.23 -11.79
N LEU A 86 4.27 7.73 -10.57
CA LEU A 86 4.85 6.99 -9.46
C LEU A 86 3.75 6.25 -8.68
N ALA A 87 3.73 4.93 -8.82
CA ALA A 87 2.76 4.02 -8.21
C ALA A 87 3.46 2.87 -7.47
N GLU A 88 4.59 3.17 -6.82
CA GLU A 88 5.52 2.20 -6.22
C GLU A 88 5.04 1.62 -4.89
N GLY A 89 3.90 2.09 -4.40
CA GLY A 89 3.41 1.74 -3.08
C GLY A 89 4.12 2.50 -1.94
N PRO A 90 3.96 2.08 -0.68
CA PRO A 90 4.39 2.86 0.48
C PRO A 90 5.91 2.97 0.64
N CYS A 91 6.65 2.04 0.04
CA CYS A 91 8.12 1.99 0.13
C CYS A 91 8.83 2.49 -1.13
N GLY A 92 8.12 3.17 -2.02
CA GLY A 92 8.66 3.67 -3.27
C GLY A 92 9.88 4.56 -3.07
N SER A 93 11.05 4.14 -3.58
CA SER A 93 12.29 4.87 -3.43
C SER A 93 12.31 6.13 -4.28
N LEU A 94 11.81 6.06 -5.51
CA LEU A 94 11.73 7.20 -6.42
C LEU A 94 10.74 8.25 -5.92
N THR A 95 9.60 7.81 -5.37
CA THR A 95 8.63 8.72 -4.76
C THR A 95 9.24 9.47 -3.58
N LYS A 96 9.98 8.79 -2.71
CA LYS A 96 10.64 9.40 -1.54
C LYS A 96 11.73 10.39 -1.95
N ASP A 97 12.54 10.03 -2.96
CA ASP A 97 13.54 10.93 -3.53
C ASP A 97 12.86 12.19 -4.08
N LEU A 98 11.80 12.03 -4.87
CA LEU A 98 11.04 13.15 -5.43
C LEU A 98 10.46 14.05 -4.34
N VAL A 99 9.77 13.46 -3.35
CA VAL A 99 9.14 14.19 -2.24
C VAL A 99 10.19 15.00 -1.48
N SER A 100 11.30 14.38 -1.11
CA SER A 100 12.40 15.04 -0.40
C SER A 100 13.04 16.15 -1.24
N ARG A 101 13.40 15.85 -2.48
CA ARG A 101 14.08 16.78 -3.39
C ARG A 101 13.24 18.01 -3.70
N ARG A 102 11.95 17.84 -3.88
CA ARG A 102 11.01 18.90 -4.26
C ARG A 102 10.21 19.47 -3.09
N LYS A 103 10.49 19.03 -1.86
CA LYS A 103 9.81 19.45 -0.63
C LYS A 103 8.29 19.38 -0.79
N LEU A 104 7.82 18.20 -1.19
CA LEU A 104 6.40 17.96 -1.45
C LEU A 104 5.61 17.53 -0.21
N ASP A 105 6.27 17.46 0.95
CA ASP A 105 5.65 17.07 2.23
C ASP A 105 4.46 17.97 2.56
N ASN A 106 3.50 17.40 3.28
CA ASN A 106 2.33 18.14 3.79
C ASN A 106 2.55 18.47 5.28
N LEU A 107 1.44 18.81 5.97
CA LEU A 107 1.44 19.31 7.36
C LEU A 107 2.00 18.30 8.36
N ASN A 108 1.70 17.01 8.16
CA ASN A 108 2.15 15.94 9.06
C ASN A 108 3.15 15.02 8.36
N PRO A 109 4.10 14.43 9.10
CA PRO A 109 4.97 13.39 8.55
C PRO A 109 4.15 12.17 8.14
N GLN A 110 4.67 11.42 7.17
CA GLN A 110 4.09 10.15 6.79
C GLN A 110 4.41 9.08 7.84
N VAL A 111 3.40 8.31 8.20
CA VAL A 111 3.48 7.24 9.18
C VAL A 111 3.21 5.89 8.51
N TYR A 112 3.95 4.88 8.94
CA TYR A 112 3.88 3.54 8.35
C TYR A 112 3.61 2.46 9.40
N GLY A 113 2.87 1.43 8.98
CA GLY A 113 2.77 0.17 9.71
C GLY A 113 3.38 -0.97 8.91
N ILE A 114 3.92 -1.96 9.60
CA ILE A 114 4.35 -3.23 8.99
C ILE A 114 3.23 -4.26 9.10
N GLY A 115 2.79 -4.78 7.96
CA GLY A 115 1.85 -5.90 7.88
C GLY A 115 2.59 -7.19 7.56
N ILE A 116 2.56 -8.14 8.49
CA ILE A 116 3.10 -9.50 8.29
C ILE A 116 1.93 -10.42 7.99
N LYS A 117 2.06 -11.23 6.96
CA LYS A 117 0.99 -12.09 6.46
C LYS A 117 1.47 -13.49 6.18
N GLU A 118 0.62 -14.46 6.50
CA GLU A 118 0.73 -15.85 6.08
C GLU A 118 -0.53 -16.31 5.35
N LEU A 119 -0.33 -17.20 4.40
CA LEU A 119 -1.38 -17.94 3.71
C LEU A 119 -1.26 -19.40 4.10
N TRP A 120 -2.32 -19.95 4.69
CA TRP A 120 -2.39 -21.31 5.15
C TRP A 120 -3.43 -22.10 4.35
N GLU A 121 -3.12 -23.34 4.05
CA GLU A 121 -4.09 -24.34 3.66
C GLU A 121 -4.52 -25.10 4.91
N VAL A 122 -5.82 -25.14 5.19
CA VAL A 122 -6.38 -25.71 6.42
C VAL A 122 -7.31 -26.88 6.08
N PRO A 123 -7.60 -27.78 7.02
CA PRO A 123 -8.56 -28.88 6.80
C PRO A 123 -9.90 -28.37 6.28
N ALA A 124 -10.52 -29.16 5.39
CA ALA A 124 -11.80 -28.83 4.78
C ALA A 124 -12.89 -28.52 5.84
N GLY A 125 -13.70 -27.49 5.57
CA GLY A 125 -14.75 -27.05 6.50
C GLY A 125 -14.26 -26.24 7.70
N ARG A 126 -12.95 -26.05 7.89
CA ARG A 126 -12.37 -25.29 9.01
C ARG A 126 -12.70 -23.81 8.93
N MET A 127 -12.80 -23.24 7.73
CA MET A 127 -13.07 -21.84 7.49
C MET A 127 -13.96 -21.67 6.25
N GLN A 128 -14.98 -20.81 6.38
CA GLN A 128 -15.85 -20.49 5.26
C GLN A 128 -15.21 -19.41 4.36
N PRO A 129 -15.25 -19.55 3.03
CA PRO A 129 -14.87 -18.48 2.12
C PRO A 129 -15.68 -17.21 2.37
N GLY A 130 -14.98 -16.05 2.38
CA GLY A 130 -15.60 -14.76 2.70
C GLY A 130 -15.66 -14.42 4.19
N PHE A 131 -15.33 -15.36 5.08
CA PHE A 131 -15.20 -15.03 6.50
C PHE A 131 -14.13 -13.96 6.71
N THR A 132 -14.43 -12.95 7.52
CA THR A 132 -13.50 -11.90 7.92
C THR A 132 -13.57 -11.67 9.42
N ALA A 133 -12.43 -11.63 10.07
CA ALA A 133 -12.29 -11.23 11.46
C ALA A 133 -11.10 -10.29 11.61
N HIS A 134 -11.27 -9.26 12.43
CA HIS A 134 -10.19 -8.39 12.88
C HIS A 134 -10.06 -8.54 14.39
N THR A 135 -8.82 -8.48 14.88
CA THR A 135 -8.50 -8.62 16.30
C THR A 135 -7.66 -7.44 16.75
N LEU A 136 -7.80 -7.04 18.01
CA LEU A 136 -7.05 -5.97 18.66
C LEU A 136 -6.47 -6.49 19.98
N GLY A 137 -5.42 -5.85 20.46
CA GLY A 137 -4.75 -6.20 21.71
C GLY A 137 -3.79 -7.36 21.53
N TRP A 138 -3.76 -8.29 22.48
CA TRP A 138 -2.79 -9.37 22.52
C TRP A 138 -2.41 -9.95 21.15
N PRO A 139 -1.11 -10.12 20.83
CA PRO A 139 0.06 -9.99 21.70
C PRO A 139 0.63 -8.56 21.80
N LEU A 140 -0.01 -7.58 21.19
CA LEU A 140 0.35 -6.18 21.32
C LEU A 140 -0.17 -5.65 22.65
N ASP A 141 0.61 -4.83 23.32
CA ASP A 141 0.15 -4.10 24.50
C ASP A 141 -0.76 -2.91 24.13
N SER A 142 -1.33 -2.26 25.12
CA SER A 142 -2.28 -1.16 24.91
C SER A 142 -1.65 0.13 24.39
N SER A 143 -0.33 0.27 24.42
CA SER A 143 0.40 1.42 23.88
C SER A 143 0.69 1.29 22.39
N MET A 144 0.54 0.09 21.83
CA MET A 144 0.86 -0.19 20.44
C MET A 144 -0.38 -0.10 19.55
N TYR A 145 -0.28 0.71 18.50
CA TYR A 145 -1.29 0.74 17.45
C TYR A 145 -1.08 -0.44 16.50
N GLY A 146 -2.09 -1.30 16.42
CA GLY A 146 -2.02 -2.49 15.57
C GLY A 146 -3.12 -3.49 15.84
N GLY A 147 -3.08 -4.61 15.13
CA GLY A 147 -4.04 -5.69 15.29
C GLY A 147 -3.86 -6.77 14.24
N GLY A 148 -4.62 -7.86 14.38
CA GLY A 148 -4.57 -9.00 13.47
C GLY A 148 -5.80 -9.13 12.60
N TRP A 149 -5.70 -9.94 11.58
CA TRP A 149 -6.83 -10.36 10.75
C TRP A 149 -6.81 -11.85 10.45
N VAL A 150 -8.00 -12.39 10.19
CA VAL A 150 -8.20 -13.75 9.70
C VAL A 150 -9.24 -13.69 8.59
N TYR A 151 -8.89 -14.07 7.37
CA TYR A 151 -9.78 -14.08 6.21
C TYR A 151 -9.87 -15.50 5.63
N GLY A 152 -11.10 -16.01 5.51
CA GLY A 152 -11.40 -17.26 4.81
C GLY A 152 -11.40 -17.03 3.30
N LEU A 153 -10.61 -17.82 2.59
CA LEU A 153 -10.50 -17.81 1.14
C LEU A 153 -11.07 -19.11 0.57
N ARG A 154 -11.25 -19.16 -0.75
CA ARG A 154 -11.60 -20.41 -1.44
C ARG A 154 -10.47 -21.44 -1.31
N GLU A 155 -10.74 -22.69 -1.68
CA GLU A 155 -9.76 -23.80 -1.69
C GLU A 155 -9.20 -24.10 -0.29
N ASN A 156 -10.03 -24.02 0.76
CA ASN A 156 -9.64 -24.25 2.16
C ASN A 156 -8.45 -23.41 2.62
N ARG A 157 -8.31 -22.19 2.09
CA ARG A 157 -7.21 -21.28 2.46
C ARG A 157 -7.65 -20.24 3.45
N VAL A 158 -6.72 -19.90 4.32
CA VAL A 158 -6.86 -18.82 5.30
C VAL A 158 -5.71 -17.83 5.12
N SER A 159 -6.06 -16.56 4.95
CA SER A 159 -5.09 -15.46 5.07
C SER A 159 -5.10 -14.96 6.51
N LEU A 160 -3.97 -15.05 7.15
CA LEU A 160 -3.73 -14.62 8.53
C LEU A 160 -2.64 -13.57 8.55
N GLY A 161 -2.78 -12.56 9.38
CA GLY A 161 -1.71 -11.59 9.53
C GLY A 161 -1.92 -10.62 10.69
N MET A 162 -0.94 -9.76 10.87
CA MET A 162 -0.93 -8.71 11.87
C MET A 162 -0.29 -7.46 11.29
N VAL A 163 -0.86 -6.29 11.57
CA VAL A 163 -0.28 -4.98 11.27
C VAL A 163 0.13 -4.34 12.58
N VAL A 164 1.32 -3.77 12.61
CA VAL A 164 1.83 -2.99 13.75
C VAL A 164 2.36 -1.66 13.25
N SER A 165 2.06 -0.58 13.95
CA SER A 165 2.69 0.72 13.73
C SER A 165 4.20 0.60 13.87
N LEU A 166 4.95 1.29 13.01
CA LEU A 166 6.41 1.42 13.15
C LEU A 166 6.82 2.52 14.15
N GLU A 167 5.86 3.15 14.81
CA GLU A 167 6.06 4.15 15.86
C GLU A 167 6.06 3.55 17.28
N TYR A 168 6.30 2.25 17.44
CA TYR A 168 6.39 1.63 18.75
C TYR A 168 7.64 2.14 19.51
N HIS A 169 7.48 2.37 20.80
CA HIS A 169 8.53 2.95 21.66
C HIS A 169 9.62 1.97 22.08
N ASN A 170 9.31 0.67 22.09
CA ASN A 170 10.27 -0.35 22.51
C ASN A 170 11.17 -0.76 21.33
N PRO A 171 12.46 -0.38 21.30
CA PRO A 171 13.35 -0.71 20.18
C PRO A 171 13.68 -2.22 20.10
N LEU A 172 13.39 -3.00 21.14
CA LEU A 172 13.57 -4.46 21.15
C LEU A 172 12.31 -5.21 20.71
N PHE A 173 11.24 -4.50 20.33
CA PHE A 173 10.04 -5.15 19.84
C PHE A 173 10.27 -5.71 18.45
N ASP A 174 10.03 -7.02 18.30
CA ASP A 174 10.07 -7.71 17.02
C ASP A 174 8.64 -8.00 16.53
N PRO A 175 8.19 -7.34 15.45
CA PRO A 175 6.86 -7.58 14.87
C PRO A 175 6.66 -9.03 14.41
N HIS A 176 7.71 -9.71 13.93
CA HIS A 176 7.61 -11.11 13.52
C HIS A 176 7.42 -12.03 14.72
N GLU A 177 8.17 -11.84 15.80
CA GLU A 177 7.99 -12.59 17.04
C GLU A 177 6.58 -12.39 17.61
N ALA A 178 6.10 -11.14 17.63
CA ALA A 178 4.74 -10.84 18.04
C ALA A 178 3.70 -11.58 17.15
N PHE A 179 3.93 -11.65 15.86
CA PHE A 179 3.06 -12.42 14.95
C PHE A 179 3.13 -13.93 15.23
N GLN A 180 4.30 -14.49 15.57
CA GLN A 180 4.40 -15.89 16.00
C GLN A 180 3.58 -16.12 17.29
N LYS A 181 3.68 -15.22 18.27
CA LYS A 181 2.85 -15.26 19.50
C LYS A 181 1.35 -15.17 19.15
N TYR A 182 0.95 -14.31 18.23
CA TYR A 182 -0.45 -14.20 17.79
C TYR A 182 -1.03 -15.55 17.34
N LYS A 183 -0.25 -16.37 16.65
CA LYS A 183 -0.68 -17.71 16.20
C LYS A 183 -0.90 -18.69 17.34
N THR A 184 -0.32 -18.47 18.52
CA THR A 184 -0.54 -19.33 19.70
C THR A 184 -1.84 -19.06 20.44
N HIS A 185 -2.52 -17.93 20.12
CA HIS A 185 -3.84 -17.64 20.71
C HIS A 185 -4.84 -18.78 20.40
N PRO A 186 -5.60 -19.29 21.39
CA PRO A 186 -6.47 -20.46 21.21
C PRO A 186 -7.40 -20.38 20.02
N TYR A 187 -7.95 -19.20 19.74
CA TYR A 187 -8.81 -18.94 18.58
C TYR A 187 -8.06 -19.15 17.26
N VAL A 188 -6.87 -18.57 17.12
CA VAL A 188 -6.06 -18.67 15.89
C VAL A 188 -5.47 -20.06 15.74
N LYS A 189 -4.90 -20.62 16.83
CA LYS A 189 -4.32 -21.97 16.85
C LYS A 189 -5.32 -23.00 16.35
N ARG A 190 -6.58 -22.95 16.82
CA ARG A 190 -7.64 -23.87 16.38
C ARG A 190 -7.91 -23.78 14.88
N ILE A 191 -7.82 -22.59 14.29
CA ILE A 191 -8.02 -22.40 12.84
C ILE A 191 -6.87 -23.07 12.06
N LEU A 192 -5.63 -22.94 12.55
CA LEU A 192 -4.42 -23.38 11.85
C LEU A 192 -4.08 -24.87 12.12
N GLU A 193 -4.69 -25.50 13.13
CA GLU A 193 -4.40 -26.87 13.54
C GLU A 193 -4.61 -27.85 12.38
N GLY A 194 -3.59 -28.65 12.07
CA GLY A 194 -3.56 -29.58 10.93
C GLY A 194 -3.36 -28.87 9.57
N GLY A 195 -3.15 -27.57 9.58
CA GLY A 195 -2.90 -26.80 8.37
C GLY A 195 -1.43 -26.77 7.96
N LYS A 196 -1.20 -26.32 6.72
CA LYS A 196 0.12 -26.16 6.11
C LYS A 196 0.33 -24.71 5.68
N LEU A 197 1.48 -24.13 6.06
CA LEU A 197 1.90 -22.83 5.55
C LEU A 197 2.22 -22.91 4.06
N VAL A 198 1.54 -22.08 3.24
CA VAL A 198 1.71 -22.04 1.78
C VAL A 198 2.63 -20.90 1.37
N ARG A 199 2.41 -19.69 1.95
CA ARG A 199 3.19 -18.50 1.66
C ARG A 199 3.24 -17.57 2.87
N TYR A 200 4.28 -16.78 2.94
CA TYR A 200 4.41 -15.69 3.90
C TYR A 200 5.04 -14.46 3.24
N GLY A 201 4.95 -13.33 3.90
CA GLY A 201 5.57 -12.08 3.48
C GLY A 201 5.17 -10.92 4.36
N ALA A 202 5.87 -9.82 4.21
CA ALA A 202 5.59 -8.58 4.89
C ALA A 202 5.54 -7.42 3.90
N LYS A 203 4.73 -6.42 4.22
CA LYS A 203 4.63 -5.19 3.45
C LYS A 203 4.24 -4.05 4.38
N THR A 204 4.82 -2.89 4.15
CA THR A 204 4.38 -1.67 4.84
C THR A 204 3.08 -1.14 4.24
N VAL A 205 2.35 -0.37 5.04
CA VAL A 205 1.17 0.40 4.63
C VAL A 205 1.29 1.82 5.17
N PRO A 206 0.94 2.86 4.39
CA PRO A 206 0.92 4.23 4.87
C PRO A 206 -0.41 4.46 5.61
N TYR A 207 -0.39 5.11 6.78
CA TYR A 207 -1.64 5.44 7.48
C TYR A 207 -1.62 6.81 8.17
N GLY A 208 -0.69 7.68 7.79
CA GLY A 208 -0.62 9.05 8.28
C GLY A 208 -1.86 9.91 7.96
N GLY A 209 -2.71 9.44 7.05
CA GLY A 209 -3.98 10.09 6.73
C GLY A 209 -3.86 11.31 5.82
N TRP A 210 -4.94 12.07 5.73
CA TRP A 210 -5.10 13.18 4.80
C TRP A 210 -3.98 14.23 4.89
N TYR A 211 -3.55 14.57 6.09
CA TYR A 211 -2.54 15.61 6.32
C TYR A 211 -1.09 15.15 6.08
N SER A 212 -0.87 13.87 5.84
CA SER A 212 0.44 13.30 5.48
C SER A 212 0.59 13.01 3.99
N MET A 213 -0.45 13.28 3.19
CA MET A 213 -0.40 13.11 1.74
C MET A 213 0.53 14.15 1.13
N PRO A 214 1.55 13.77 0.35
CA PRO A 214 2.41 14.74 -0.32
C PRO A 214 1.65 15.48 -1.42
N ARG A 215 2.19 16.59 -1.89
CA ARG A 215 1.73 17.17 -3.15
C ARG A 215 1.95 16.14 -4.26
N THR A 216 0.88 15.77 -4.95
CA THR A 216 0.82 14.60 -5.82
C THR A 216 1.22 14.86 -7.26
N TYR A 217 1.75 16.04 -7.57
CA TYR A 217 2.12 16.44 -8.93
C TYR A 217 3.35 17.35 -8.95
N VAL A 218 4.09 17.22 -10.04
CA VAL A 218 5.20 18.10 -10.46
C VAL A 218 5.15 18.24 -11.97
N ASP A 219 6.03 19.06 -12.58
CA ASP A 219 6.19 19.05 -14.04
C ASP A 219 6.56 17.64 -14.50
N GLY A 220 5.82 17.09 -15.46
CA GLY A 220 6.03 15.76 -16.03
C GLY A 220 5.77 14.58 -15.08
N GLY A 221 5.19 14.79 -13.88
CA GLY A 221 5.05 13.70 -12.92
C GLY A 221 3.81 13.73 -12.03
N LEU A 222 3.26 12.53 -11.74
CA LEU A 222 2.16 12.31 -10.79
C LEU A 222 2.52 11.22 -9.78
N ILE A 223 2.01 11.33 -8.54
CA ILE A 223 2.11 10.31 -7.49
C ILE A 223 0.71 9.81 -7.19
N ILE A 224 0.51 8.46 -7.19
CA ILE A 224 -0.81 7.84 -6.99
C ILE A 224 -0.77 6.65 -6.02
N GLY A 225 -1.93 6.15 -5.66
CA GLY A 225 -2.07 4.97 -4.79
C GLY A 225 -1.41 5.15 -3.42
N ASP A 226 -0.85 4.08 -2.88
CA ASP A 226 -0.18 4.11 -1.57
C ASP A 226 1.09 4.98 -1.57
N SER A 227 1.72 5.24 -2.73
CA SER A 227 2.82 6.20 -2.84
C SER A 227 2.38 7.62 -2.46
N ALA A 228 1.12 7.97 -2.73
CA ALA A 228 0.50 9.23 -2.32
C ALA A 228 -0.33 9.11 -1.03
N SER A 229 -0.25 7.98 -0.31
CA SER A 229 -1.01 7.75 0.93
C SER A 229 -2.53 7.59 0.77
N PHE A 230 -3.01 7.16 -0.39
CA PHE A 230 -4.43 6.89 -0.60
C PHE A 230 -4.87 5.59 0.10
N LEU A 231 -4.93 5.63 1.43
CA LEU A 231 -5.36 4.51 2.26
C LEU A 231 -6.29 4.99 3.38
N ASN A 232 -7.42 4.34 3.54
CA ASN A 232 -8.29 4.54 4.70
C ASN A 232 -7.75 3.75 5.89
N SER A 233 -7.12 4.44 6.83
CA SER A 233 -6.45 3.85 8.00
C SER A 233 -7.45 3.17 8.96
N GLN A 234 -8.67 3.68 9.10
CA GLN A 234 -9.71 3.10 9.96
C GLN A 234 -10.24 1.76 9.41
N ARG A 235 -10.42 1.67 8.09
CA ARG A 235 -10.92 0.46 7.41
C ARG A 235 -9.80 -0.49 7.02
N LEU A 236 -8.55 -0.03 7.03
CA LEU A 236 -7.38 -0.73 6.50
C LEU A 236 -7.58 -1.14 5.03
N LYS A 237 -8.11 -0.24 4.24
CA LYS A 237 -8.48 -0.46 2.83
C LYS A 237 -7.90 0.65 1.96
N GLY A 238 -7.13 0.26 0.92
CA GLY A 238 -6.50 1.17 -0.04
C GLY A 238 -6.73 0.78 -1.50
N ILE A 239 -7.08 -0.49 -1.79
CA ILE A 239 -7.16 -1.01 -3.17
C ILE A 239 -8.11 -0.18 -4.04
N HIS A 240 -9.32 0.13 -3.54
CA HIS A 240 -10.31 0.92 -4.26
C HIS A 240 -9.84 2.37 -4.51
N MET A 241 -9.13 2.96 -3.55
CA MET A 241 -8.54 4.29 -3.70
C MET A 241 -7.38 4.31 -4.68
N ALA A 242 -6.51 3.29 -4.64
CA ALA A 242 -5.42 3.15 -5.60
C ALA A 242 -5.96 3.06 -7.04
N ILE A 243 -6.99 2.23 -7.27
CA ILE A 243 -7.66 2.10 -8.57
C ILE A 243 -8.26 3.44 -8.99
N LYS A 244 -9.05 4.10 -8.12
CA LYS A 244 -9.68 5.38 -8.44
C LYS A 244 -8.67 6.48 -8.71
N SER A 245 -7.58 6.56 -7.93
CA SER A 245 -6.52 7.54 -8.17
C SER A 245 -5.82 7.31 -9.52
N GLY A 246 -5.62 6.05 -9.91
CA GLY A 246 -5.10 5.70 -11.24
C GLY A 246 -6.04 6.16 -12.37
N MET A 247 -7.35 5.98 -12.22
CA MET A 247 -8.35 6.47 -13.20
C MET A 247 -8.30 7.99 -13.34
N LEU A 248 -8.28 8.72 -12.22
CA LEU A 248 -8.23 10.19 -12.23
C LEU A 248 -6.90 10.73 -12.78
N ALA A 249 -5.79 10.02 -12.52
CA ALA A 249 -4.51 10.33 -13.13
C ALA A 249 -4.54 10.14 -14.65
N ALA A 250 -5.10 9.03 -15.14
CA ALA A 250 -5.25 8.77 -16.57
C ALA A 250 -6.06 9.87 -17.28
N GLU A 251 -7.20 10.27 -16.70
CA GLU A 251 -8.01 11.38 -17.21
C GLU A 251 -7.21 12.69 -17.29
N THR A 252 -6.39 12.99 -16.27
CA THR A 252 -5.55 14.19 -16.22
C THR A 252 -4.44 14.14 -17.27
N ILE A 253 -3.79 12.98 -17.40
CA ILE A 253 -2.72 12.78 -18.37
C ILE A 253 -3.24 12.89 -19.82
N LEU A 254 -4.40 12.32 -20.09
CA LEU A 254 -5.04 12.44 -21.42
C LEU A 254 -5.30 13.90 -21.80
N GLU A 255 -5.70 14.73 -20.84
CA GLU A 255 -5.89 16.16 -21.04
C GLU A 255 -4.55 16.87 -21.30
N ALA A 256 -3.53 16.58 -20.50
CA ALA A 256 -2.17 17.10 -20.67
C ALA A 256 -1.57 16.73 -22.04
N LEU A 257 -1.77 15.49 -22.49
CA LEU A 257 -1.29 15.03 -23.79
C LEU A 257 -2.02 15.71 -24.97
N ARG A 258 -3.33 15.98 -24.84
CA ARG A 258 -4.13 16.67 -25.85
C ARG A 258 -3.70 18.13 -26.02
N THR A 259 -3.37 18.79 -24.91
CA THR A 259 -2.93 20.20 -24.91
C THR A 259 -1.43 20.34 -25.20
N GLY A 260 -0.67 19.25 -25.16
CA GLY A 260 0.79 19.28 -25.27
C GLY A 260 1.50 19.89 -24.07
N ASP A 261 0.78 20.08 -22.93
CA ASP A 261 1.30 20.72 -21.70
C ASP A 261 1.25 19.74 -20.53
N ALA A 262 2.39 19.16 -20.19
CA ALA A 262 2.58 18.30 -19.02
C ALA A 262 3.19 19.05 -17.82
N SER A 263 3.11 20.36 -17.78
CA SER A 263 3.58 21.18 -16.65
C SER A 263 2.75 20.92 -15.38
N ALA A 264 3.32 21.28 -14.24
CA ALA A 264 2.63 21.26 -12.95
C ALA A 264 1.32 22.06 -12.96
N ARG A 265 1.24 23.12 -13.76
CA ARG A 265 0.01 23.91 -13.95
C ARG A 265 -1.14 23.03 -14.46
N THR A 266 -0.91 22.26 -15.50
CA THR A 266 -1.92 21.37 -16.11
C THR A 266 -2.15 20.14 -15.21
N LEU A 267 -1.08 19.53 -14.69
CA LEU A 267 -1.19 18.34 -13.83
C LEU A 267 -1.80 18.63 -12.46
N SER A 268 -1.89 19.91 -12.02
CA SER A 268 -2.62 20.31 -10.81
C SER A 268 -4.13 20.03 -10.87
N ALA A 269 -4.67 19.70 -12.04
CA ALA A 269 -6.04 19.21 -12.19
C ALA A 269 -6.26 17.86 -11.47
N PHE A 270 -5.20 17.04 -11.30
CA PHE A 270 -5.30 15.74 -10.62
C PHE A 270 -5.77 15.85 -9.16
N PRO A 271 -5.10 16.59 -8.24
CA PRO A 271 -5.59 16.72 -6.88
C PRO A 271 -6.98 17.36 -6.81
N LYS A 272 -7.34 18.25 -7.71
CA LYS A 272 -8.70 18.81 -7.78
C LYS A 272 -9.73 17.72 -8.10
N LYS A 273 -9.47 16.85 -9.08
CA LYS A 273 -10.33 15.70 -9.39
C LYS A 273 -10.43 14.73 -8.21
N VAL A 274 -9.35 14.54 -7.43
CA VAL A 274 -9.37 13.75 -6.19
C VAL A 274 -10.28 14.40 -5.15
N GLU A 275 -10.18 15.71 -4.95
CA GLU A 275 -11.03 16.48 -4.03
C GLU A 275 -12.51 16.44 -4.40
N ASP A 276 -12.83 16.50 -5.69
CA ASP A 276 -14.20 16.43 -6.21
C ASP A 276 -14.76 14.99 -6.20
N SER A 277 -13.91 13.98 -5.91
CA SER A 277 -14.31 12.58 -5.87
C SER A 277 -14.68 12.10 -4.46
N TRP A 278 -15.24 10.89 -4.38
CA TRP A 278 -15.53 10.22 -3.12
C TRP A 278 -14.28 9.90 -2.27
N ILE A 279 -13.06 9.91 -2.87
CA ILE A 279 -11.79 9.69 -2.16
C ILE A 279 -11.64 10.76 -1.06
N LYS A 280 -11.86 12.04 -1.41
CA LYS A 280 -11.79 13.15 -0.44
C LYS A 280 -12.71 12.92 0.73
N LYS A 281 -13.98 12.59 0.47
CA LYS A 281 -14.96 12.35 1.53
C LYS A 281 -14.49 11.24 2.46
N GLU A 282 -14.09 10.10 1.91
CA GLU A 282 -13.68 8.94 2.71
C GLU A 282 -12.41 9.22 3.54
N LEU A 283 -11.39 9.86 2.97
CA LEU A 283 -10.16 10.17 3.69
C LEU A 283 -10.35 11.30 4.72
N TRP A 284 -11.21 12.27 4.40
CA TRP A 284 -11.52 13.37 5.31
C TRP A 284 -12.26 12.91 6.57
N GLU A 285 -13.18 11.97 6.45
CA GLU A 285 -13.89 11.38 7.57
C GLU A 285 -12.93 10.71 8.57
N VAL A 286 -11.82 10.16 8.11
CA VAL A 286 -10.84 9.45 8.94
C VAL A 286 -9.52 10.21 9.15
N ARG A 287 -9.47 11.50 8.79
CA ARG A 287 -8.23 12.30 8.75
C ARG A 287 -7.45 12.37 10.08
N ASN A 288 -8.15 12.23 11.20
CA ASN A 288 -7.58 12.27 12.55
C ASN A 288 -7.63 10.90 13.24
N PHE A 289 -7.90 9.82 12.50
CA PHE A 289 -8.10 8.50 13.12
C PHE A 289 -6.83 7.99 13.78
N HIS A 290 -5.68 8.16 13.14
CA HIS A 290 -4.39 7.75 13.70
C HIS A 290 -4.07 8.51 14.99
N GLN A 291 -4.25 9.82 15.02
CA GLN A 291 -3.97 10.68 16.16
C GLN A 291 -4.80 10.28 17.40
N GLY A 292 -5.99 9.72 17.23
CA GLY A 292 -6.79 9.19 18.32
C GLY A 292 -6.10 8.07 19.10
N TYR A 293 -5.13 7.37 18.49
CA TYR A 293 -4.38 6.28 19.13
C TYR A 293 -3.02 6.68 19.71
N GLU A 294 -2.61 7.93 19.59
CA GLU A 294 -1.33 8.42 20.18
C GLU A 294 -1.27 8.23 21.69
N HIS A 295 -2.43 8.21 22.35
CA HIS A 295 -2.56 7.93 23.80
C HIS A 295 -2.97 6.48 24.11
N GLY A 296 -2.76 5.57 23.16
CA GLY A 296 -2.97 4.15 23.31
C GLY A 296 -4.36 3.65 22.83
N LEU A 297 -4.53 2.33 22.89
CA LEU A 297 -5.68 1.62 22.35
C LEU A 297 -7.02 2.13 22.92
N TYR A 298 -7.08 2.35 24.22
CA TYR A 298 -8.33 2.74 24.88
C TYR A 298 -8.76 4.16 24.48
N ALA A 299 -7.82 5.10 24.37
CA ALA A 299 -8.11 6.45 23.92
C ALA A 299 -8.63 6.49 22.46
N GLY A 300 -8.06 5.66 21.58
CA GLY A 300 -8.48 5.57 20.19
C GLY A 300 -9.81 4.84 19.96
N LEU A 301 -10.30 4.08 20.94
CA LEU A 301 -11.58 3.37 20.84
C LEU A 301 -12.79 4.22 21.24
N PHE A 302 -12.60 5.29 21.96
CA PHE A 302 -13.65 6.22 22.42
C PHE A 302 -13.53 7.58 21.75
#